data_eae7dd6569ed6a76ae6e98a8da608c50
#
_entry.id   eae7dd6569ed6a76ae6e98a8da608c50
#
_cell.length_a   1.000
_cell.length_b   1.000
_cell.length_c   1.000
_cell.angle_alpha   90.00
_cell.angle_beta   90.00
_cell.angle_gamma   90.00
#
_symmetry.space_group_name_H-M   'P 1'
#
loop_
_entity.id
_entity.type
_entity.pdbx_description
1 polymer ?
#
loop_
_entity_poly.entity_id
_entity_poly.type
_entity_poly.pdbx_seq_one_letter_code
_entity_poly.pdbx_strand_id
1 'polypeptide(L)'
;MSLKNSFIASSLAVALSLGAGALLTATSSFAYDEASTSSINVDAAQVILKGYDSVSYFKGQPVQGDKRFAASHAGATYYFANAANLQAFQADPGKFAPQYGGYCAYALSKGAIASSVPEAFTIHDGALYLNNSIGVRTIWKTDMEVNIRK
;
A
#
# COMPACT_ATOMS: atom_id res chain seq x y z
N MET A 1 58.71 -47.38 -45.28
CA MET A 1 57.24 -47.46 -45.19
C MET A 1 56.74 -46.29 -44.37
N SER A 2 56.14 -45.36 -45.05
CA SER A 2 55.84 -44.03 -44.53
C SER A 2 54.36 -43.91 -44.20
N LEU A 3 54.06 -43.54 -42.98
CA LEU A 3 52.70 -43.17 -42.54
C LEU A 3 52.58 -41.64 -42.42
N LYS A 4 51.83 -41.08 -43.31
CA LYS A 4 51.51 -39.65 -43.32
C LYS A 4 50.38 -39.41 -42.38
N ASN A 5 50.58 -38.60 -41.31
CA ASN A 5 49.55 -38.08 -40.45
C ASN A 5 49.04 -36.76 -41.01
N SER A 6 47.77 -36.73 -41.39
CA SER A 6 47.04 -35.52 -41.71
C SER A 6 46.46 -34.95 -40.44
N PHE A 7 46.88 -33.76 -40.03
CA PHE A 7 46.21 -32.96 -38.98
C PHE A 7 45.14 -32.11 -39.61
N ILE A 8 43.93 -32.39 -39.24
CA ILE A 8 42.77 -31.50 -39.53
C ILE A 8 42.68 -30.53 -38.40
N ALA A 9 42.92 -29.25 -38.66
CA ALA A 9 42.70 -28.15 -37.73
C ALA A 9 41.23 -27.77 -37.75
N SER A 10 40.52 -28.09 -36.70
CA SER A 10 39.17 -27.59 -36.48
C SER A 10 39.21 -26.24 -35.74
N SER A 11 38.91 -25.19 -36.47
CA SER A 11 38.73 -23.86 -35.90
C SER A 11 37.47 -23.80 -35.07
N LEU A 12 37.59 -23.65 -33.74
CA LEU A 12 36.50 -23.44 -32.85
C LEU A 12 36.20 -21.92 -32.79
N ALA A 13 35.14 -21.49 -33.46
CA ALA A 13 34.63 -20.14 -33.34
C ALA A 13 33.85 -20.03 -32.04
N VAL A 14 34.40 -19.33 -31.05
CA VAL A 14 33.68 -18.95 -29.82
C VAL A 14 32.84 -17.74 -30.14
N ALA A 15 31.53 -17.94 -30.30
CA ALA A 15 30.56 -16.85 -30.34
C ALA A 15 30.33 -16.35 -28.94
N LEU A 16 30.85 -15.14 -28.62
CA LEU A 16 30.52 -14.42 -27.40
C LEU A 16 29.14 -13.82 -27.57
N SER A 17 28.10 -14.49 -27.07
CA SER A 17 26.78 -13.89 -26.92
C SER A 17 26.78 -12.95 -25.70
N LEU A 18 26.87 -11.64 -25.94
CA LEU A 18 26.52 -10.63 -24.94
C LEU A 18 25.02 -10.73 -24.66
N GLY A 19 24.68 -11.49 -23.65
CA GLY A 19 23.34 -11.46 -23.05
C GLY A 19 23.16 -10.15 -22.34
N ALA A 20 22.46 -9.21 -22.97
CA ALA A 20 21.92 -8.05 -22.26
C ALA A 20 20.88 -8.56 -21.27
N GLY A 21 21.32 -8.81 -20.03
CA GLY A 21 20.43 -9.06 -18.89
C GLY A 21 19.63 -7.81 -18.60
N ALA A 22 18.42 -7.73 -19.13
CA ALA A 22 17.44 -6.76 -18.66
C ALA A 22 17.16 -7.10 -17.19
N LEU A 23 17.73 -6.31 -16.28
CA LEU A 23 17.31 -6.26 -14.89
C LEU A 23 15.87 -5.74 -14.89
N LEU A 24 14.92 -6.66 -14.93
CA LEU A 24 13.55 -6.37 -14.54
C LEU A 24 13.57 -6.02 -13.05
N THR A 25 13.71 -4.74 -12.74
CA THR A 25 13.37 -4.24 -11.43
C THR A 25 11.88 -4.44 -11.27
N ALA A 26 11.49 -5.51 -10.59
CA ALA A 26 10.14 -5.68 -10.11
C ALA A 26 9.89 -4.53 -9.12
N THR A 27 9.33 -3.43 -9.59
CA THR A 27 8.67 -2.47 -8.73
C THR A 27 7.49 -3.21 -8.13
N SER A 28 7.62 -3.62 -6.87
CA SER A 28 6.48 -4.09 -6.09
C SER A 28 5.55 -2.88 -5.92
N SER A 29 4.71 -2.63 -6.92
CA SER A 29 3.53 -1.81 -6.71
C SER A 29 2.68 -2.60 -5.72
N PHE A 30 2.57 -2.09 -4.51
CA PHE A 30 1.57 -2.55 -3.54
C PHE A 30 0.20 -2.22 -4.13
N ALA A 31 -0.31 -3.11 -4.97
CA ALA A 31 -1.62 -2.95 -5.56
C ALA A 31 -2.65 -3.30 -4.49
N TYR A 32 -3.33 -2.29 -3.97
CA TYR A 32 -4.58 -2.48 -3.26
C TYR A 32 -5.59 -2.98 -4.28
N ASP A 33 -6.18 -4.14 -4.00
CA ASP A 33 -7.14 -4.77 -4.89
C ASP A 33 -8.51 -4.10 -4.77
N GLU A 34 -8.87 -3.31 -5.76
CA GLU A 34 -10.18 -2.64 -5.83
C GLU A 34 -11.35 -3.61 -6.08
N ALA A 35 -11.06 -4.84 -6.50
CA ALA A 35 -12.04 -5.91 -6.61
C ALA A 35 -12.19 -6.71 -5.30
N SER A 36 -11.43 -6.36 -4.26
CA SER A 36 -11.45 -7.05 -2.97
C SER A 36 -12.85 -7.03 -2.34
N THR A 37 -13.27 -8.18 -1.85
CA THR A 37 -14.45 -8.32 -0.97
C THR A 37 -14.09 -8.23 0.51
N SER A 38 -12.82 -7.92 0.83
CA SER A 38 -12.36 -7.75 2.20
C SER A 38 -13.03 -6.54 2.86
N SER A 39 -13.36 -6.66 4.13
CA SER A 39 -13.86 -5.53 4.92
C SER A 39 -12.78 -4.48 5.25
N ILE A 40 -11.51 -4.77 4.95
CA ILE A 40 -10.35 -3.95 5.29
C ILE A 40 -9.49 -3.75 4.04
N ASN A 41 -9.12 -2.51 3.76
CA ASN A 41 -8.26 -2.10 2.66
C ASN A 41 -6.79 -2.28 3.02
N VAL A 42 -6.29 -3.50 2.82
CA VAL A 42 -4.92 -3.89 3.12
C VAL A 42 -4.19 -4.38 1.86
N ASP A 43 -2.89 -4.32 1.88
CA ASP A 43 -2.04 -4.93 0.85
C ASP A 43 -1.86 -6.45 1.07
N ALA A 44 -1.08 -7.10 0.21
CA ALA A 44 -0.79 -8.54 0.30
C ALA A 44 -0.07 -8.94 1.60
N ALA A 45 0.59 -8.00 2.28
CA ALA A 45 1.22 -8.19 3.58
C ALA A 45 0.30 -7.85 4.76
N GLN A 46 -1.01 -7.65 4.51
CA GLN A 46 -2.02 -7.22 5.49
C GLN A 46 -1.72 -5.86 6.11
N VAL A 47 -0.99 -4.99 5.43
CA VAL A 47 -0.68 -3.64 5.91
C VAL A 47 -1.77 -2.68 5.44
N ILE A 48 -2.35 -1.96 6.40
CA ILE A 48 -3.38 -0.92 6.16
C ILE A 48 -2.76 0.45 5.91
N LEU A 49 -3.52 1.39 5.34
CA LEU A 49 -3.13 2.78 5.14
C LEU A 49 -1.83 2.95 4.32
N LYS A 50 -1.48 1.94 3.48
CA LYS A 50 -0.20 1.92 2.75
C LYS A 50 1.03 2.08 3.66
N GLY A 51 0.91 1.64 4.92
CA GLY A 51 1.95 1.76 5.94
C GLY A 51 2.09 3.14 6.57
N TYR A 52 1.17 4.07 6.31
CA TYR A 52 1.15 5.35 7.00
C TYR A 52 0.64 5.21 8.43
N ASP A 53 1.21 6.01 9.33
CA ASP A 53 0.89 6.03 10.75
C ASP A 53 -0.50 6.63 11.00
N SER A 54 -1.44 5.80 11.46
CA SER A 54 -2.83 6.21 11.68
C SER A 54 -2.98 7.32 12.73
N VAL A 55 -2.11 7.40 13.73
CA VAL A 55 -2.10 8.45 14.76
C VAL A 55 -1.67 9.79 14.17
N SER A 56 -0.79 9.78 13.16
CA SER A 56 -0.27 10.99 12.53
C SER A 56 -1.34 11.83 11.84
N TYR A 57 -2.40 11.19 11.32
CA TYR A 57 -3.55 11.89 10.71
C TYR A 57 -4.25 12.83 11.70
N PHE A 58 -4.37 12.43 12.97
CA PHE A 58 -4.98 13.25 14.03
C PHE A 58 -4.07 14.40 14.46
N LYS A 59 -2.81 14.40 14.04
CA LYS A 59 -1.87 15.52 14.20
C LYS A 59 -1.84 16.45 12.97
N GLY A 60 -2.75 16.21 12.01
CA GLY A 60 -2.95 17.05 10.83
C GLY A 60 -2.08 16.72 9.62
N GLN A 61 -1.20 15.71 9.71
CA GLN A 61 -0.32 15.34 8.61
C GLN A 61 -0.05 13.83 8.58
N PRO A 62 -0.38 13.11 7.51
CA PRO A 62 -0.02 11.72 7.36
C PRO A 62 1.51 11.55 7.24
N VAL A 63 2.08 10.67 8.04
CA VAL A 63 3.51 10.36 8.08
C VAL A 63 3.70 8.88 7.83
N GLN A 64 4.70 8.51 7.05
CA GLN A 64 5.04 7.11 6.80
C GLN A 64 5.46 6.44 8.11
N GLY A 65 4.89 5.27 8.39
CA GLY A 65 5.25 4.44 9.54
C GLY A 65 6.54 3.65 9.30
N ASP A 66 7.10 3.15 10.38
CA ASP A 66 8.28 2.28 10.41
C ASP A 66 7.85 0.89 10.89
N LYS A 67 8.26 -0.17 10.21
CA LYS A 67 7.95 -1.57 10.56
C LYS A 67 8.41 -1.97 11.96
N ARG A 68 9.40 -1.28 12.52
CA ARG A 68 9.88 -1.48 13.90
C ARG A 68 8.82 -1.10 14.94
N PHE A 69 7.90 -0.22 14.59
CA PHE A 69 6.80 0.20 15.44
C PHE A 69 5.50 -0.29 14.80
N ALA A 70 5.11 -1.52 15.09
CA ALA A 70 3.95 -2.16 14.49
C ALA A 70 2.97 -2.68 15.53
N ALA A 71 1.67 -2.67 15.19
CA ALA A 71 0.62 -3.34 15.94
C ALA A 71 -0.38 -3.97 14.99
N SER A 72 -1.03 -5.06 15.44
CA SER A 72 -2.14 -5.68 14.74
C SER A 72 -3.46 -5.29 15.39
N HIS A 73 -4.45 -4.94 14.58
CA HIS A 73 -5.80 -4.65 15.04
C HIS A 73 -6.82 -5.01 13.95
N ALA A 74 -7.88 -5.71 14.33
CA ALA A 74 -9.00 -6.07 13.45
C ALA A 74 -8.57 -6.73 12.11
N GLY A 75 -7.53 -7.58 12.14
CA GLY A 75 -7.05 -8.29 10.94
C GLY A 75 -6.08 -7.48 10.05
N ALA A 76 -5.70 -6.28 10.46
CA ALA A 76 -4.73 -5.45 9.73
C ALA A 76 -3.47 -5.17 10.56
N THR A 77 -2.36 -4.96 9.88
CA THR A 77 -1.08 -4.51 10.47
C THR A 77 -0.93 -3.00 10.26
N TYR A 78 -0.71 -2.29 11.34
CA TYR A 78 -0.47 -0.85 11.38
C TYR A 78 1.00 -0.57 11.65
N TYR A 79 1.59 0.40 10.94
CA TYR A 79 2.92 0.91 11.21
C TYR A 79 2.85 2.32 11.80
N PHE A 80 3.77 2.65 12.68
CA PHE A 80 3.81 3.95 13.37
C PHE A 80 5.17 4.61 13.16
N ALA A 81 5.19 5.93 13.16
CA ALA A 81 6.43 6.69 12.94
C ALA A 81 7.39 6.61 14.14
N ASN A 82 6.87 6.31 15.34
CA ASN A 82 7.64 6.23 16.58
C ASN A 82 6.90 5.44 17.66
N ALA A 83 7.62 5.14 18.75
CA ALA A 83 7.08 4.40 19.89
C ALA A 83 5.90 5.10 20.58
N ALA A 84 5.89 6.42 20.64
CA ALA A 84 4.80 7.18 21.29
C ALA A 84 3.48 7.04 20.53
N ASN A 85 3.52 7.06 19.18
CA ASN A 85 2.33 6.84 18.36
C ASN A 85 1.85 5.38 18.45
N LEU A 86 2.76 4.41 18.47
CA LEU A 86 2.43 3.01 18.73
C LEU A 86 1.70 2.86 20.07
N GLN A 87 2.22 3.44 21.13
CA GLN A 87 1.59 3.38 22.46
C GLN A 87 0.20 4.05 22.48
N ALA A 88 0.07 5.21 21.82
CA ALA A 88 -1.22 5.89 21.69
C ALA A 88 -2.26 5.01 20.98
N PHE A 89 -1.87 4.36 19.89
CA PHE A 89 -2.74 3.43 19.17
C PHE A 89 -3.11 2.22 20.03
N GLN A 90 -2.16 1.61 20.72
CA GLN A 90 -2.41 0.45 21.59
C GLN A 90 -3.36 0.77 22.75
N ALA A 91 -3.33 2.01 23.24
CA ALA A 91 -4.24 2.46 24.30
C ALA A 91 -5.70 2.59 23.82
N ASP A 92 -5.91 3.00 22.58
CA ASP A 92 -7.25 3.15 21.98
C ASP A 92 -7.21 2.93 20.45
N PRO A 93 -7.14 1.67 20.00
CA PRO A 93 -7.08 1.37 18.57
C PRO A 93 -8.32 1.86 17.81
N GLY A 94 -9.50 1.81 18.44
CA GLY A 94 -10.76 2.20 17.83
C GLY A 94 -10.79 3.68 17.44
N LYS A 95 -10.14 4.53 18.22
CA LYS A 95 -10.02 5.96 17.94
C LYS A 95 -9.19 6.24 16.69
N PHE A 96 -8.12 5.48 16.49
CA PHE A 96 -7.12 5.76 15.44
C PHE A 96 -7.29 4.89 14.19
N ALA A 97 -8.10 3.83 14.25
CA ALA A 97 -8.44 3.04 13.08
C ALA A 97 -9.28 3.86 12.09
N PRO A 98 -9.02 3.74 10.76
CA PRO A 98 -9.84 4.44 9.78
C PRO A 98 -11.24 3.86 9.72
N GLN A 99 -12.22 4.71 9.44
CA GLN A 99 -13.58 4.29 9.16
C GLN A 99 -13.63 3.48 7.86
N TYR A 100 -14.62 2.61 7.75
CA TYR A 100 -14.85 1.76 6.57
C TYR A 100 -13.64 0.90 6.19
N GLY A 101 -12.87 0.45 7.17
CA GLY A 101 -11.68 -0.36 6.93
C GLY A 101 -10.60 0.34 6.11
N GLY A 102 -10.63 1.66 5.99
CA GLY A 102 -9.66 2.43 5.22
C GLY A 102 -9.96 2.51 3.71
N TYR A 103 -11.13 2.07 3.26
CA TYR A 103 -11.59 2.29 1.89
C TYR A 103 -12.03 3.73 1.64
N CYS A 104 -12.22 4.08 0.38
CA CYS A 104 -12.73 5.39 -0.03
C CYS A 104 -14.16 5.59 0.47
N ALA A 105 -14.35 6.53 1.39
CA ALA A 105 -15.65 6.83 2.00
C ALA A 105 -16.71 7.27 0.96
N TYR A 106 -16.31 8.03 -0.06
CA TYR A 106 -17.23 8.44 -1.13
C TYR A 106 -17.69 7.25 -1.97
N ALA A 107 -16.77 6.37 -2.37
CA ALA A 107 -17.12 5.18 -3.13
C ALA A 107 -18.14 4.31 -2.36
N LEU A 108 -17.89 4.06 -1.08
CA LEU A 108 -18.81 3.27 -0.25
C LEU A 108 -20.18 3.93 -0.12
N SER A 109 -20.27 5.26 -0.01
CA SER A 109 -21.55 5.97 0.01
C SER A 109 -22.35 5.83 -1.30
N LYS A 110 -21.71 5.36 -2.37
CA LYS A 110 -22.32 5.07 -3.68
C LYS A 110 -22.50 3.57 -3.93
N GLY A 111 -22.24 2.73 -2.92
CA GLY A 111 -22.33 1.26 -3.03
C GLY A 111 -21.17 0.63 -3.80
N ALA A 112 -20.05 1.32 -3.94
CA ALA A 112 -18.85 0.84 -4.62
C ALA A 112 -17.67 0.71 -3.67
N ILE A 113 -16.72 -0.15 -3.97
CA ILE A 113 -15.45 -0.29 -3.26
C ILE A 113 -14.36 0.38 -4.09
N ALA A 114 -13.55 1.23 -3.47
CA ALA A 114 -12.35 1.77 -4.05
C ALA A 114 -11.28 1.97 -2.97
N SER A 115 -10.04 1.78 -3.36
CA SER A 115 -8.87 2.07 -2.54
C SER A 115 -8.79 3.57 -2.21
N SER A 116 -8.04 3.90 -1.18
CA SER A 116 -7.83 5.29 -0.74
C SER A 116 -6.38 5.72 -0.89
N VAL A 117 -6.12 7.02 -0.80
CA VAL A 117 -4.77 7.58 -0.75
C VAL A 117 -4.55 8.36 0.56
N PRO A 118 -3.33 8.33 1.12
CA PRO A 118 -3.04 8.94 2.42
C PRO A 118 -3.35 10.43 2.50
N GLU A 119 -3.14 11.16 1.40
CA GLU A 119 -3.32 12.62 1.34
C GLU A 119 -4.79 13.04 1.32
N ALA A 120 -5.68 12.14 0.91
CA ALA A 120 -7.13 12.43 0.80
C ALA A 120 -7.90 12.10 2.09
N PHE A 121 -7.34 12.46 3.23
CA PHE A 121 -7.95 12.20 4.54
C PHE A 121 -8.82 13.36 5.05
N THR A 122 -9.70 13.04 5.98
CA THR A 122 -10.48 13.98 6.77
C THR A 122 -10.67 13.42 8.18
N ILE A 123 -10.39 14.24 9.19
CA ILE A 123 -10.85 13.96 10.56
C ILE A 123 -12.18 14.69 10.76
N HIS A 124 -13.22 13.95 11.09
CA HIS A 124 -14.55 14.47 11.36
C HIS A 124 -15.12 13.76 12.59
N ASP A 125 -15.58 14.52 13.56
CA ASP A 125 -16.09 14.03 14.86
C ASP A 125 -15.16 13.00 15.53
N GLY A 126 -13.86 13.27 15.45
CA GLY A 126 -12.83 12.39 16.04
C GLY A 126 -12.59 11.08 15.28
N ALA A 127 -13.15 10.90 14.09
CA ALA A 127 -12.97 9.73 13.25
C ALA A 127 -12.16 10.04 11.98
N LEU A 128 -11.36 9.07 11.53
CA LEU A 128 -10.53 9.18 10.32
C LEU A 128 -11.28 8.61 9.11
N TYR A 129 -11.51 9.44 8.12
CA TYR A 129 -12.09 9.08 6.81
C TYR A 129 -11.04 9.28 5.72
N LEU A 130 -11.05 8.39 4.73
CA LEU A 130 -10.15 8.44 3.58
C LEU A 130 -10.94 8.45 2.28
N ASN A 131 -10.36 9.02 1.25
CA ASN A 131 -10.90 9.02 -0.10
C ASN A 131 -9.85 8.61 -1.14
N ASN A 132 -10.31 8.28 -2.33
CA ASN A 132 -9.47 7.81 -3.43
C ASN A 132 -8.54 8.91 -3.98
N SER A 133 -8.94 10.18 -3.89
CA SER A 133 -8.15 11.34 -4.32
C SER A 133 -8.58 12.61 -3.59
N ILE A 134 -7.76 13.66 -3.70
CA ILE A 134 -8.10 15.00 -3.18
C ILE A 134 -9.39 15.54 -3.81
N GLY A 135 -9.58 15.34 -5.14
CA GLY A 135 -10.79 15.75 -5.83
C GLY A 135 -12.04 15.04 -5.30
N VAL A 136 -11.96 13.71 -5.12
CA VAL A 136 -13.04 12.90 -4.55
C VAL A 136 -13.31 13.29 -3.10
N ARG A 137 -12.29 13.57 -2.29
CA ARG A 137 -12.46 14.10 -0.93
C ARG A 137 -13.23 15.42 -0.93
N THR A 138 -12.92 16.33 -1.86
CA THR A 138 -13.61 17.61 -1.99
C THR A 138 -15.11 17.40 -2.28
N ILE A 139 -15.45 16.52 -3.22
CA ILE A 139 -16.83 16.15 -3.54
C ILE A 139 -17.52 15.51 -2.32
N TRP A 140 -16.86 14.56 -1.65
CA TRP A 140 -17.40 13.89 -0.47
C TRP A 140 -17.74 14.88 0.66
N LYS A 141 -16.90 15.92 0.84
CA LYS A 141 -17.09 16.94 1.87
C LYS A 141 -18.27 17.88 1.61
N THR A 142 -18.78 18.01 0.39
CA THR A 142 -19.94 18.87 0.09
C THR A 142 -21.22 18.38 0.79
N ASP A 143 -21.36 17.05 0.94
CA ASP A 143 -22.49 16.41 1.60
C ASP A 143 -22.02 15.33 2.59
N MET A 144 -21.01 15.66 3.40
CA MET A 144 -20.28 14.71 4.24
C MET A 144 -21.21 13.93 5.16
N GLU A 145 -22.10 14.61 5.88
CA GLU A 145 -23.07 14.00 6.79
C GLU A 145 -24.01 13.00 6.09
N VAL A 146 -24.44 13.34 4.89
CA VAL A 146 -25.27 12.43 4.08
C VAL A 146 -24.48 11.23 3.61
N ASN A 147 -23.22 11.44 3.20
CA ASN A 147 -22.34 10.38 2.72
C ASN A 147 -21.90 9.42 3.85
N ILE A 148 -21.76 9.90 5.09
CA ILE A 148 -21.44 9.07 6.26
C ILE A 148 -22.61 8.17 6.66
N ARG A 149 -23.87 8.62 6.49
CA ARG A 149 -25.07 7.86 6.88
C ARG A 149 -25.51 6.82 5.87
N LYS A 150 -24.93 6.73 4.71
CA LYS A 150 -25.25 5.74 3.66
C LYS A 150 -24.46 4.47 3.80
#